data_2466866b4a027e18c4f25cdb66a0c5b2
#
_entry.id   2466866b4a027e18c4f25cdb66a0c5b2
#
_cell.length_a   1.000
_cell.length_b   1.000
_cell.length_c   1.000
_cell.angle_alpha   90.00
_cell.angle_beta   90.00
_cell.angle_gamma   90.00
#
_symmetry.space_group_name_H-M   'P 1'
#
loop_
_entity.id
_entity.type
_entity.pdbx_description
1 polymer ?
#
loop_
_entity_poly.entity_id
_entity_poly.type
_entity_poly.pdbx_seq_one_letter_code
_entity_poly.pdbx_strand_id
1 'polypeptide(L)'
;MMEKRVLITGGTKGIGRAVAECLAKAGYSLILTYASDKEEALRVADGLLQQYKVEVLTLQADISDRKSIKKIESFLTGCSMRLDAVIFNAGLTCRDSFE
;
A
#
# COMPACT_ATOMS: atom_id res chain seq x y z
N MET A 1 -21.04 -9.96 3.39
CA MET A 1 -19.72 -10.08 3.99
C MET A 1 -18.88 -8.86 3.65
N MET A 2 -18.23 -8.27 4.63
CA MET A 2 -17.50 -7.03 4.40
C MET A 2 -16.04 -7.30 4.10
N GLU A 3 -15.60 -6.72 3.00
CA GLU A 3 -14.21 -6.81 2.60
C GLU A 3 -13.40 -5.81 3.41
N LYS A 4 -12.31 -6.26 3.99
CA LYS A 4 -11.43 -5.39 4.75
C LYS A 4 -10.30 -4.91 3.87
N ARG A 5 -10.03 -3.62 3.92
CA ARG A 5 -9.04 -3.00 3.05
C ARG A 5 -8.01 -2.24 3.89
N VAL A 6 -6.75 -2.44 3.55
CA VAL A 6 -5.63 -1.83 4.26
C VAL A 6 -4.74 -1.08 3.27
N LEU A 7 -4.37 0.13 3.62
CA LEU A 7 -3.42 0.91 2.83
C LEU A 7 -2.04 0.78 3.45
N ILE A 8 -1.05 0.44 2.65
CA ILE A 8 0.32 0.29 3.12
C ILE A 8 1.20 1.25 2.33
N THR A 9 1.82 2.21 3.02
CA THR A 9 2.73 3.11 2.34
C THR A 9 4.06 2.39 2.13
N GLY A 10 4.61 2.52 0.92
CA GLY A 10 5.84 1.82 0.58
C GLY A 10 5.67 0.32 0.58
N GLY A 11 4.48 -0.17 0.19
CA GLY A 11 4.16 -1.59 0.28
C GLY A 11 4.75 -2.48 -0.81
N THR A 12 5.56 -1.93 -1.70
CA THR A 12 6.08 -2.71 -2.81
C THR A 12 7.50 -3.22 -2.60
N LYS A 13 8.14 -2.82 -1.52
CA LYS A 13 9.52 -3.22 -1.25
C LYS A 13 9.75 -3.48 0.23
N GLY A 14 10.73 -4.32 0.50
CA GLY A 14 11.22 -4.55 1.85
C GLY A 14 10.15 -4.99 2.83
N ILE A 15 10.15 -4.34 3.99
CA ILE A 15 9.23 -4.71 5.07
C ILE A 15 7.78 -4.48 4.65
N GLY A 16 7.52 -3.40 3.92
CA GLY A 16 6.17 -3.12 3.45
C GLY A 16 5.62 -4.23 2.57
N ARG A 17 6.47 -4.76 1.70
CA ARG A 17 6.05 -5.86 0.84
C ARG A 17 5.76 -7.12 1.65
N ALA A 18 6.58 -7.38 2.66
CA ALA A 18 6.37 -8.55 3.51
C ALA A 18 5.05 -8.44 4.27
N VAL A 19 4.75 -7.24 4.78
CA VAL A 19 3.49 -7.00 5.46
C VAL A 19 2.31 -7.16 4.50
N ALA A 20 2.47 -6.64 3.29
CA ALA A 20 1.42 -6.76 2.27
C ALA A 20 1.12 -8.24 1.98
N GLU A 21 2.15 -9.03 1.87
CA GLU A 21 1.99 -10.45 1.60
C GLU A 21 1.25 -11.15 2.74
N CYS A 22 1.61 -10.83 3.97
CA CYS A 22 0.94 -11.41 5.14
C CYS A 22 -0.53 -11.06 5.17
N LEU A 23 -0.86 -9.81 4.87
CA LEU A 23 -2.25 -9.36 4.90
C LEU A 23 -3.05 -9.95 3.74
N ALA A 24 -2.44 -10.05 2.56
CA ALA A 24 -3.11 -10.68 1.43
C ALA A 24 -3.43 -12.13 1.74
N LYS A 25 -2.49 -12.81 2.35
CA LYS A 25 -2.69 -14.21 2.74
C LYS A 25 -3.85 -14.34 3.73
N ALA A 26 -4.04 -13.33 4.56
CA ALA A 26 -5.13 -13.33 5.52
C ALA A 26 -6.46 -12.88 4.92
N GLY A 27 -6.48 -12.53 3.64
CA GLY A 27 -7.71 -12.19 2.96
C GLY A 27 -8.04 -10.71 2.87
N TYR A 28 -7.10 -9.84 3.23
CA TYR A 28 -7.33 -8.40 3.15
C TYR A 28 -7.11 -7.89 1.74
N SER A 29 -7.93 -6.95 1.32
CA SER A 29 -7.69 -6.19 0.10
C SER A 29 -6.69 -5.10 0.43
N LEU A 30 -5.85 -4.74 -0.53
CA LEU A 30 -4.73 -3.85 -0.27
C LEU A 30 -4.68 -2.67 -1.22
N ILE A 31 -4.18 -1.55 -0.71
CA ILE A 31 -3.76 -0.42 -1.53
C ILE A 31 -2.31 -0.17 -1.17
N LEU A 32 -1.43 -0.30 -2.15
CA LEU A 32 0.00 -0.15 -1.94
C LEU A 32 0.47 1.14 -2.59
N THR A 33 1.19 1.97 -1.83
CA THR A 33 1.77 3.16 -2.44
C THR A 33 3.22 2.89 -2.80
N TYR A 34 3.69 3.59 -3.81
CA TYR A 34 5.08 3.51 -4.25
C TYR A 34 5.53 4.89 -4.68
N ALA A 35 6.83 5.16 -4.57
CA ALA A 35 7.35 6.48 -4.89
C ALA A 35 7.62 6.63 -6.38
N SER A 36 8.35 5.72 -7.00
CA SER A 36 8.76 5.90 -8.39
C SER A 36 8.79 4.62 -9.22
N ASP A 37 8.91 3.47 -8.61
CA ASP A 37 9.08 2.23 -9.35
C ASP A 37 7.74 1.60 -9.67
N LYS A 38 7.11 2.11 -10.73
CA LYS A 38 5.78 1.65 -11.11
C LYS A 38 5.78 0.19 -11.56
N GLU A 39 6.81 -0.22 -12.27
CA GLU A 39 6.87 -1.60 -12.77
C GLU A 39 6.92 -2.59 -11.63
N GLU A 40 7.74 -2.30 -10.63
CA GLU A 40 7.83 -3.16 -9.48
C GLU A 40 6.50 -3.21 -8.72
N ALA A 41 5.86 -2.04 -8.59
CA ALA A 41 4.59 -1.97 -7.90
C ALA A 41 3.53 -2.83 -8.58
N LEU A 42 3.46 -2.75 -9.90
CA LEU A 42 2.50 -3.54 -10.65
C LEU A 42 2.80 -5.03 -10.56
N ARG A 43 4.07 -5.38 -10.56
CA ARG A 43 4.48 -6.78 -10.44
C ARG A 43 4.06 -7.36 -9.10
N VAL A 44 4.30 -6.60 -8.03
CA VAL A 44 3.93 -7.04 -6.69
C VAL A 44 2.42 -7.18 -6.58
N ALA A 45 1.69 -6.18 -7.06
CA ALA A 45 0.23 -6.20 -6.97
C ALA A 45 -0.35 -7.39 -7.73
N ASP A 46 0.15 -7.63 -8.93
CA ASP A 46 -0.33 -8.73 -9.75
C ASP A 46 -0.04 -10.08 -9.10
N GLY A 47 1.15 -10.23 -8.54
CA GLY A 47 1.51 -11.46 -7.86
C GLY A 47 0.63 -11.75 -6.68
N LEU A 48 0.34 -10.72 -5.88
CA LEU A 48 -0.53 -10.90 -4.72
C LEU A 48 -1.96 -11.21 -5.12
N LEU A 49 -2.44 -10.55 -6.16
CA LEU A 49 -3.78 -10.81 -6.66
C LEU A 49 -3.92 -12.25 -7.13
N GLN A 50 -2.96 -12.73 -7.89
CA GLN A 50 -3.04 -14.08 -8.43
C GLN A 50 -2.85 -15.14 -7.36
N GLN A 51 -1.95 -14.90 -6.44
CA GLN A 51 -1.63 -15.89 -5.42
C GLN A 51 -2.70 -15.99 -4.34
N TYR A 52 -3.21 -14.86 -3.88
CA TYR A 52 -4.13 -14.84 -2.74
C TYR A 52 -5.56 -14.46 -3.11
N LYS A 53 -5.80 -14.09 -4.36
CA LYS A 53 -7.15 -13.76 -4.84
C LYS A 53 -7.79 -12.59 -4.10
N VAL A 54 -7.00 -11.61 -3.72
CA VAL A 54 -7.49 -10.40 -3.09
C VAL A 54 -7.26 -9.23 -4.03
N GLU A 55 -8.08 -8.18 -3.88
CA GLU A 55 -7.91 -6.99 -4.68
C GLU A 55 -6.70 -6.21 -4.20
N VAL A 56 -5.82 -5.84 -5.12
CA VAL A 56 -4.63 -5.06 -4.79
C VAL A 56 -4.53 -3.90 -5.75
N LEU A 57 -4.61 -2.69 -5.21
CA LEU A 57 -4.50 -1.47 -5.98
C LEU A 57 -3.17 -0.81 -5.69
N THR A 58 -2.63 -0.10 -6.66
CA THR A 58 -1.38 0.64 -6.46
C THR A 58 -1.63 2.12 -6.68
N LEU A 59 -0.89 2.94 -5.96
CA LEU A 59 -1.03 4.38 -6.04
C LEU A 59 0.34 5.02 -5.90
N GLN A 60 0.72 5.84 -6.87
CA GLN A 60 1.98 6.54 -6.80
C GLN A 60 1.85 7.71 -5.83
N ALA A 61 2.61 7.67 -4.76
CA ALA A 61 2.57 8.71 -3.76
C ALA A 61 3.83 8.63 -2.91
N ASP A 62 4.60 9.70 -2.89
CA ASP A 62 5.78 9.81 -2.06
C ASP A 62 5.34 10.36 -0.71
N ILE A 63 5.33 9.53 0.29
CA ILE A 63 4.75 9.89 1.59
C ILE A 63 5.50 11.03 2.28
N SER A 64 6.71 11.34 1.81
CA SER A 64 7.45 12.47 2.37
C SER A 64 6.95 13.81 1.83
N ASP A 65 6.06 13.78 0.84
CA ASP A 65 5.53 14.96 0.20
C ASP A 65 4.08 15.17 0.63
N ARG A 66 3.75 16.36 1.15
CA ARG A 66 2.41 16.66 1.57
C ARG A 66 1.39 16.54 0.46
N LYS A 67 1.80 16.85 -0.76
CA LYS A 67 0.90 16.74 -1.91
C LYS A 67 0.47 15.30 -2.11
N SER A 68 1.35 14.36 -1.82
CA SER A 68 1.03 12.96 -1.96
C SER A 68 -0.02 12.51 -0.94
N ILE A 69 0.01 13.08 0.24
CA ILE A 69 -0.99 12.75 1.26
C ILE A 69 -2.37 13.19 0.78
N LYS A 70 -2.45 14.39 0.20
CA LYS A 70 -3.71 14.85 -0.36
C LYS A 70 -4.15 14.00 -1.54
N LYS A 71 -3.20 13.53 -2.31
CA LYS A 71 -3.49 12.66 -3.44
C LYS A 71 -4.14 11.36 -2.96
N ILE A 72 -3.62 10.81 -1.86
CA ILE A 72 -4.18 9.60 -1.29
C ILE A 72 -5.61 9.85 -0.81
N GLU A 73 -5.82 10.97 -0.12
CA GLU A 73 -7.15 11.33 0.35
C GLU A 73 -8.13 11.46 -0.81
N SER A 74 -7.70 12.14 -1.87
CA SER A 74 -8.56 12.34 -3.04
C SER A 74 -8.87 11.01 -3.71
N PHE A 75 -7.90 10.13 -3.79
CA PHE A 75 -8.09 8.82 -4.39
C PHE A 75 -9.15 8.03 -3.63
N LEU A 76 -9.04 8.02 -2.29
CA LEU A 76 -9.98 7.28 -1.47
C LEU A 76 -11.37 7.87 -1.53
N THR A 77 -11.47 9.19 -1.49
CA THR A 77 -12.74 9.86 -1.56
C THR A 77 -13.41 9.64 -2.91
N GLY A 78 -12.64 9.78 -3.98
CA GLY A 78 -13.17 9.63 -5.32
C GLY A 78 -13.68 8.23 -5.62
N CYS A 79 -13.07 7.23 -5.04
CA CYS A 79 -13.46 5.84 -5.23
C CYS A 79 -14.46 5.37 -4.19
N SER A 80 -14.82 6.23 -3.25
CA SER A 80 -15.72 5.88 -2.15
C SER A 80 -15.22 4.65 -1.40
N MET A 81 -13.91 4.53 -1.27
CA MET A 81 -13.32 3.39 -0.61
C MET A 81 -13.27 3.60 0.89
N ARG A 82 -13.50 2.52 1.59
CA ARG A 82 -13.41 2.50 3.03
C ARG A 82 -12.13 1.78 3.44
N LEU A 83 -11.37 2.39 4.33
CA LEU A 83 -10.16 1.77 4.84
C LEU A 83 -10.40 1.27 6.27
N ASP A 84 -9.93 0.09 6.55
CA ASP A 84 -9.99 -0.46 7.89
C ASP A 84 -8.71 -0.17 8.66
N ALA A 85 -7.61 0.04 7.97
CA ALA A 85 -6.35 0.36 8.61
C ALA A 85 -5.38 0.99 7.63
N VAL A 86 -4.41 1.74 8.16
CA VAL A 86 -3.33 2.33 7.38
C VAL A 86 -2.02 1.96 8.06
N ILE A 87 -1.10 1.41 7.30
CA ILE A 87 0.21 1.06 7.83
C ILE A 87 1.24 1.97 7.17
N PHE A 88 1.88 2.80 7.98
CA PHE A 88 2.91 3.70 7.50
C PHE A 88 4.27 2.99 7.56
N ASN A 89 4.75 2.59 6.43
CA ASN A 89 6.01 1.91 6.33
C ASN A 89 7.11 2.80 5.73
N ALA A 90 6.70 3.73 4.90
CA ALA A 90 7.65 4.62 4.24
C ALA A 90 8.41 5.41 5.24
N GLY A 91 9.38 5.78 5.37
CA GLY A 91 10.08 6.57 6.37
C GLY A 91 10.79 5.74 7.41
N LEU A 92 10.46 4.50 7.53
CA LEU A 92 11.17 3.63 8.46
C LEU A 92 12.57 3.33 7.96
N THR A 93 12.82 3.63 6.71
CA THR A 93 14.12 3.44 6.13
C THR A 93 15.12 4.45 6.63
N CYS A 94 14.65 5.44 7.28
CA CYS A 94 15.57 6.43 7.76
C CYS A 94 16.36 5.86 8.87
N ARG A 95 16.71 5.45 8.78
CA ARG A 95 17.42 5.34 9.56
C ARG A 95 17.75 5.76 10.46
N ASP A 96 17.60 5.90 10.35
CA ASP A 96 17.86 6.36 11.10
C ASP A 96 17.48 6.67 11.90
N SER A 97 17.33 6.74 11.79
CA SER A 97 17.15 7.15 12.56
C SER A 97 16.47 7.06 13.51
N PHE A 98 16.17 6.91 13.72
CA PHE A 98 15.67 7.04 14.64
C PHE A 98 16.16 6.82 15.58
N GLU A 99 16.58 6.82 15.32
CA GLU A 99 17.19 6.74 16.17
C GLU A 99 17.31 6.88 16.80
#